data_397962bbf7e63a88e16405362512c945
#
_entry.id   397962bbf7e63a88e16405362512c945
#
_cell.length_a   1.000
_cell.length_b   1.000
_cell.length_c   1.000
_cell.angle_alpha   90.00
_cell.angle_beta   90.00
_cell.angle_gamma   90.00
#
_symmetry.space_group_name_H-M   'P 1'
#
loop_
_entity.id
_entity.type
_entity.pdbx_description
1 polymer ?
#
loop_
_entity_poly.entity_id
_entity_poly.type
_entity_poly.pdbx_seq_one_letter_code
_entity_poly.pdbx_strand_id
1 'polypeptide(L)'
;MGHHVPLTLAEVREWAQDGGQIIILAEGFLHNGIGILPEQRQHAQSRSCDVVSGETRAFIAITFAAYNPDSCRHLDGDLRCQIYDRRPLVCRIYPMEINPHIPLRQASKDCPPEAWLQGDVLIASDRLVDRETQALIERSRQADREEINIKASICNWLGITTSALKGDGFTAYLPEMSAFTSALELAGQFTAQEHAEAAVSRVWQFHVSGENVLASLQQAGAQAITGPSQYYGFIGLNAA
;
A
#
# COMPACT_ATOMS: atom_id res chain seq x y z
N MET A 1 5.52 -2.89 -17.21
CA MET A 1 4.82 -3.29 -15.98
C MET A 1 3.74 -2.26 -15.70
N GLY A 2 2.54 -2.70 -15.27
CA GLY A 2 1.48 -1.77 -14.92
C GLY A 2 1.84 -0.91 -13.70
N HIS A 3 1.47 0.35 -13.74
CA HIS A 3 1.71 1.28 -12.63
C HIS A 3 0.47 1.32 -11.73
N HIS A 4 0.51 0.59 -10.61
CA HIS A 4 -0.55 0.67 -9.60
C HIS A 4 -0.34 1.92 -8.75
N VAL A 5 -1.34 2.79 -8.71
CA VAL A 5 -1.26 4.09 -8.03
C VAL A 5 -1.93 3.98 -6.66
N PRO A 6 -1.19 4.06 -5.54
CA PRO A 6 -1.78 4.10 -4.20
C PRO A 6 -2.79 5.24 -4.07
N LEU A 7 -3.90 4.95 -3.39
CA LEU A 7 -5.03 5.88 -3.23
C LEU A 7 -5.40 6.01 -1.76
N THR A 8 -5.80 7.22 -1.35
CA THR A 8 -6.55 7.44 -0.11
C THR A 8 -7.98 6.89 -0.25
N LEU A 9 -8.69 6.68 0.85
CA LEU A 9 -10.09 6.20 0.78
C LEU A 9 -11.03 7.16 0.02
N ALA A 10 -10.75 8.47 0.07
CA ALA A 10 -11.50 9.44 -0.72
C ALA A 10 -11.26 9.22 -2.23
N GLU A 11 -10.00 9.08 -2.63
CA GLU A 11 -9.61 8.82 -4.01
C GLU A 11 -10.08 7.44 -4.51
N VAL A 12 -10.13 6.43 -3.63
CA VAL A 12 -10.70 5.10 -3.92
C VAL A 12 -12.17 5.22 -4.31
N ARG A 13 -12.96 6.04 -3.58
CA ARG A 13 -14.38 6.26 -3.91
C ARG A 13 -14.56 6.89 -5.29
N GLU A 14 -13.80 7.96 -5.57
CA GLU A 14 -13.81 8.62 -6.87
C GLU A 14 -13.38 7.67 -7.99
N TRP A 15 -12.30 6.91 -7.78
CA TRP A 15 -11.80 5.95 -8.75
C TRP A 15 -12.81 4.86 -9.08
N ALA A 16 -13.47 4.30 -8.06
CA ALA A 16 -14.51 3.29 -8.23
C ALA A 16 -15.76 3.85 -8.92
N GLN A 17 -16.18 5.08 -8.58
CA GLN A 17 -17.31 5.77 -9.25
C GLN A 17 -17.04 6.03 -10.72
N ASP A 18 -15.79 6.31 -11.10
CA ASP A 18 -15.37 6.42 -12.51
C ASP A 18 -15.22 5.04 -13.20
N GLY A 19 -15.64 3.94 -12.57
CA GLY A 19 -15.59 2.58 -13.10
C GLY A 19 -14.17 1.99 -13.14
N GLY A 20 -13.25 2.52 -12.33
CA GLY A 20 -11.89 2.00 -12.20
C GLY A 20 -11.83 0.78 -11.27
N GLN A 21 -10.92 -0.15 -11.55
CA GLN A 21 -10.65 -1.29 -10.68
C GLN A 21 -9.66 -0.92 -9.58
N ILE A 22 -9.80 -1.57 -8.43
CA ILE A 22 -8.90 -1.45 -7.28
C ILE A 22 -8.12 -2.75 -7.11
N ILE A 23 -6.82 -2.62 -6.84
CA ILE A 23 -5.97 -3.69 -6.33
C ILE A 23 -5.66 -3.44 -4.87
N ILE A 24 -5.74 -4.48 -4.04
CA ILE A 24 -5.38 -4.43 -2.62
C ILE A 24 -4.03 -5.11 -2.46
N LEU A 25 -3.06 -4.37 -1.95
CA LEU A 25 -1.73 -4.87 -1.65
C LEU A 25 -1.57 -4.98 -0.13
N ALA A 26 -1.06 -6.11 0.36
CA ALA A 26 -0.80 -6.29 1.78
C ALA A 26 0.63 -6.81 2.02
N GLU A 27 1.31 -6.17 2.97
CA GLU A 27 2.61 -6.59 3.51
C GLU A 27 2.59 -6.45 5.02
N GLY A 28 3.36 -7.26 5.74
CA GLY A 28 3.39 -7.18 7.20
C GLY A 28 4.72 -7.63 7.80
N PHE A 29 4.87 -7.41 9.10
CA PHE A 29 6.04 -7.82 9.88
C PHE A 29 5.63 -8.17 11.31
N LEU A 30 6.44 -9.00 11.98
CA LEU A 30 6.12 -9.43 13.35
C LEU A 30 6.51 -8.37 14.40
N HIS A 31 5.85 -8.41 15.56
CA HIS A 31 6.17 -7.55 16.70
C HIS A 31 7.62 -7.71 17.17
N ASN A 32 8.24 -8.88 17.01
CA ASN A 32 9.63 -9.12 17.36
C ASN A 32 10.65 -8.55 16.35
N GLY A 33 10.16 -7.96 15.22
CA GLY A 33 10.98 -7.30 14.20
C GLY A 33 11.30 -8.16 12.97
N ILE A 34 10.85 -9.41 12.91
CA ILE A 34 11.01 -10.21 11.67
C ILE A 34 10.22 -9.54 10.55
N GLY A 35 10.88 -9.30 9.41
CA GLY A 35 10.31 -8.65 8.23
C GLY A 35 10.51 -7.15 8.16
N ILE A 36 11.22 -6.51 9.10
CA ILE A 36 11.43 -5.04 9.09
C ILE A 36 12.81 -4.65 9.58
N LEU A 37 13.42 -3.66 8.94
CA LEU A 37 14.64 -3.03 9.43
C LEU A 37 14.32 -2.11 10.61
N PRO A 38 15.15 -2.09 11.66
CA PRO A 38 14.89 -1.32 12.88
C PRO A 38 14.58 0.16 12.62
N GLU A 39 15.32 0.80 11.73
CA GLU A 39 15.17 2.21 11.36
C GLU A 39 13.84 2.51 10.65
N GLN A 40 13.24 1.54 9.98
CA GLN A 40 11.97 1.68 9.26
C GLN A 40 10.75 1.38 10.15
N ARG A 41 10.97 0.74 11.29
CA ARG A 41 9.92 0.15 12.12
C ARG A 41 8.86 1.17 12.54
N GLN A 42 9.27 2.31 13.06
CA GLN A 42 8.33 3.33 13.55
C GLN A 42 7.40 3.83 12.44
N HIS A 43 7.95 4.12 11.27
CA HIS A 43 7.16 4.55 10.12
C HIS A 43 6.21 3.45 9.63
N ALA A 44 6.70 2.22 9.48
CA ALA A 44 5.88 1.10 9.03
C ALA A 44 4.76 0.78 10.04
N GLN A 45 5.06 0.78 11.34
CA GLN A 45 4.10 0.53 12.40
C GLN A 45 2.98 1.58 12.44
N SER A 46 3.31 2.86 12.22
CA SER A 46 2.32 3.95 12.25
C SER A 46 1.25 3.88 11.15
N ARG A 47 1.47 3.07 10.12
CA ARG A 47 0.57 2.85 8.98
C ARG A 47 0.11 1.40 8.85
N SER A 48 0.16 0.64 9.93
CA SER A 48 -0.21 -0.78 9.97
C SER A 48 -1.23 -1.06 11.05
N CYS A 49 -2.16 -1.98 10.81
CA CYS A 49 -3.02 -2.50 11.86
C CYS A 49 -2.28 -3.59 12.66
N ASP A 50 -2.57 -3.64 13.95
CA ASP A 50 -2.01 -4.63 14.88
C ASP A 50 -2.96 -5.85 14.94
N VAL A 51 -2.49 -7.01 14.54
CA VAL A 51 -3.30 -8.23 14.36
C VAL A 51 -2.68 -9.44 15.04
N VAL A 52 -3.47 -10.50 15.20
CA VAL A 52 -3.00 -11.83 15.64
C VAL A 52 -2.54 -12.64 14.43
N SER A 53 -1.41 -13.35 14.55
CA SER A 53 -0.95 -14.35 13.59
C SER A 53 -0.45 -15.58 14.35
N GLY A 54 -1.27 -16.64 14.38
CA GLY A 54 -0.96 -17.81 15.21
C GLY A 54 -0.87 -17.48 16.69
N GLU A 55 0.27 -17.76 17.31
CA GLU A 55 0.58 -17.50 18.72
C GLU A 55 1.26 -16.14 18.95
N THR A 56 1.49 -15.36 17.89
CA THR A 56 2.19 -14.08 17.96
C THR A 56 1.34 -12.93 17.39
N ARG A 57 1.88 -11.73 17.45
CA ARG A 57 1.26 -10.53 16.88
C ARG A 57 2.09 -9.98 15.73
N ALA A 58 1.38 -9.31 14.81
CA ALA A 58 1.96 -8.74 13.62
C ALA A 58 1.36 -7.36 13.31
N PHE A 59 2.10 -6.58 12.55
CA PHE A 59 1.66 -5.32 11.95
C PHE A 59 1.44 -5.55 10.45
N ILE A 60 0.23 -5.26 9.96
CA ILE A 60 -0.14 -5.41 8.54
C ILE A 60 -0.44 -4.05 7.95
N ALA A 61 0.34 -3.67 6.94
CA ALA A 61 0.09 -2.51 6.11
C ALA A 61 -0.76 -2.92 4.90
N ILE A 62 -1.84 -2.17 4.66
CA ILE A 62 -2.78 -2.40 3.58
C ILE A 62 -2.80 -1.17 2.68
N THR A 63 -2.54 -1.37 1.40
CA THR A 63 -2.59 -0.31 0.40
C THR A 63 -3.69 -0.62 -0.62
N PHE A 64 -4.66 0.28 -0.76
CA PHE A 64 -5.57 0.27 -1.88
C PHE A 64 -4.96 1.10 -3.01
N ALA A 65 -4.91 0.55 -4.20
CA ALA A 65 -4.33 1.22 -5.34
C ALA A 65 -5.21 1.09 -6.58
N ALA A 66 -5.15 2.08 -7.46
CA ALA A 66 -5.72 1.98 -8.79
C ALA A 66 -5.06 0.84 -9.56
N TYR A 67 -5.84 -0.10 -10.07
CA TYR A 67 -5.34 -1.19 -10.88
C TYR A 67 -5.15 -0.73 -12.32
N ASN A 68 -3.91 -0.64 -12.75
CA ASN A 68 -3.51 -0.33 -14.12
C ASN A 68 -2.57 -1.44 -14.61
N PRO A 69 -3.05 -2.46 -15.31
CA PRO A 69 -2.22 -3.58 -15.76
C PRO A 69 -1.18 -3.16 -16.80
N ASP A 70 -1.51 -2.19 -17.64
CA ASP A 70 -0.64 -1.68 -18.70
C ASP A 70 -0.29 -0.20 -18.47
N SER A 71 -1.14 0.70 -18.91
CA SER A 71 -1.00 2.15 -18.73
C SER A 71 -2.13 2.69 -17.85
N CYS A 72 -1.96 3.89 -17.31
CA CYS A 72 -3.03 4.55 -16.58
C CYS A 72 -4.24 4.79 -17.50
N ARG A 73 -5.44 4.41 -17.05
CA ARG A 73 -6.70 4.57 -17.79
C ARG A 73 -7.04 6.02 -18.15
N HIS A 74 -6.44 6.97 -17.46
CA HIS A 74 -6.65 8.41 -17.68
C HIS A 74 -5.59 9.05 -18.57
N LEU A 75 -4.74 8.27 -19.22
CA LEU A 75 -3.86 8.79 -20.27
C LEU A 75 -4.60 8.82 -21.61
N ASP A 76 -4.47 9.93 -22.34
CA ASP A 76 -4.91 10.03 -23.73
C ASP A 76 -3.88 9.44 -24.71
N GLY A 77 -4.17 9.52 -26.01
CA GLY A 77 -3.29 9.01 -27.06
C GLY A 77 -1.92 9.69 -27.13
N ASP A 78 -1.80 10.88 -26.56
CA ASP A 78 -0.55 11.66 -26.47
C ASP A 78 0.15 11.48 -25.12
N LEU A 79 -0.27 10.50 -24.32
CA LEU A 79 0.23 10.19 -22.96
C LEU A 79 0.03 11.34 -21.96
N ARG A 80 -0.97 12.20 -22.16
CA ARG A 80 -1.33 13.28 -21.25
C ARG A 80 -2.42 12.82 -20.28
N CYS A 81 -2.30 13.25 -19.02
CA CYS A 81 -3.28 12.94 -18.00
C CYS A 81 -4.57 13.75 -18.19
N GLN A 82 -5.68 13.09 -18.46
CA GLN A 82 -7.01 13.71 -18.65
C GLN A 82 -7.62 14.24 -17.34
N ILE A 83 -7.10 13.79 -16.17
CA ILE A 83 -7.54 14.22 -14.85
C ILE A 83 -6.46 15.04 -14.13
N TYR A 84 -5.66 15.83 -14.88
CA TYR A 84 -4.48 16.50 -14.36
C TYR A 84 -4.74 17.32 -13.09
N ASP A 85 -5.83 18.08 -13.04
CA ASP A 85 -6.19 18.95 -11.91
C ASP A 85 -6.74 18.18 -10.69
N ARG A 86 -7.23 16.96 -10.89
CA ARG A 86 -7.76 16.07 -9.85
C ARG A 86 -6.97 14.77 -9.70
N ARG A 87 -5.67 14.82 -10.04
CA ARG A 87 -4.78 13.67 -9.89
C ARG A 87 -4.71 13.20 -8.44
N PRO A 88 -4.63 11.87 -8.20
CA PRO A 88 -4.32 11.33 -6.87
C PRO A 88 -3.08 11.95 -6.25
N LEU A 89 -3.02 12.00 -4.92
CA LEU A 89 -1.89 12.56 -4.16
C LEU A 89 -0.55 12.01 -4.63
N VAL A 90 -0.46 10.70 -4.81
CA VAL A 90 0.78 10.04 -5.27
C VAL A 90 1.25 10.56 -6.64
N CYS A 91 0.32 10.80 -7.58
CA CYS A 91 0.65 11.37 -8.87
C CYS A 91 1.11 12.83 -8.79
N ARG A 92 0.64 13.57 -7.79
CA ARG A 92 1.07 14.96 -7.53
C ARG A 92 2.39 15.04 -6.77
N ILE A 93 2.69 14.04 -5.95
CA ILE A 93 3.95 13.93 -5.18
C ILE A 93 5.10 13.49 -6.08
N TYR A 94 4.84 12.69 -7.13
CA TYR A 94 5.89 12.23 -8.05
C TYR A 94 6.73 13.42 -8.59
N PRO A 95 8.06 13.31 -8.62
CA PRO A 95 8.89 12.11 -8.46
C PRO A 95 9.33 11.79 -7.02
N MET A 96 8.85 12.54 -6.01
CA MET A 96 9.25 12.34 -4.63
C MET A 96 8.70 11.04 -4.04
N GLU A 97 9.33 10.58 -2.95
CA GLU A 97 8.93 9.38 -2.22
C GLU A 97 8.09 9.74 -0.99
N ILE A 98 7.01 8.99 -0.76
CA ILE A 98 6.19 9.13 0.44
C ILE A 98 6.87 8.48 1.63
N ASN A 99 7.53 7.32 1.42
CA ASN A 99 8.29 6.63 2.45
C ASN A 99 9.59 7.43 2.77
N PRO A 100 9.77 7.91 4.01
CA PRO A 100 10.94 8.74 4.38
C PRO A 100 12.28 7.98 4.35
N HIS A 101 12.24 6.65 4.29
CA HIS A 101 13.42 5.78 4.24
C HIS A 101 13.84 5.40 2.81
N ILE A 102 13.10 5.85 1.80
CA ILE A 102 13.46 5.67 0.39
C ILE A 102 14.00 7.00 -0.14
N PRO A 103 15.30 7.08 -0.43
CA PRO A 103 15.88 8.29 -1.02
C PRO A 103 15.41 8.45 -2.47
N LEU A 104 15.21 9.69 -2.91
CA LEU A 104 14.97 9.99 -4.31
C LEU A 104 16.20 9.59 -5.13
N ARG A 105 16.00 8.72 -6.12
CA ARG A 105 17.02 8.32 -7.09
C ARG A 105 16.52 8.65 -8.50
N GLN A 106 17.14 9.61 -9.16
CA GLN A 106 16.75 10.01 -10.52
C GLN A 106 16.73 8.84 -11.51
N ALA A 107 17.73 7.95 -11.41
CA ALA A 107 17.85 6.77 -12.28
C ALA A 107 16.70 5.74 -12.12
N SER A 108 15.92 5.83 -11.03
CA SER A 108 14.75 4.96 -10.78
C SER A 108 13.41 5.61 -11.16
N LYS A 109 13.45 6.76 -11.83
CA LYS A 109 12.26 7.52 -12.23
C LYS A 109 12.16 7.57 -13.75
N ASP A 110 10.92 7.57 -14.24
CA ASP A 110 10.62 7.64 -15.67
C ASP A 110 10.68 9.08 -16.25
N CYS A 111 11.16 10.05 -15.45
CA CYS A 111 11.34 11.43 -15.89
C CYS A 111 12.47 11.51 -16.92
N PRO A 112 12.29 12.21 -18.05
CA PRO A 112 13.37 12.44 -19.00
C PRO A 112 14.47 13.29 -18.35
N PRO A 113 15.75 13.13 -18.75
CA PRO A 113 16.89 13.83 -18.14
C PRO A 113 16.73 15.35 -18.06
N GLU A 114 16.08 15.95 -19.04
CA GLU A 114 15.84 17.40 -19.13
C GLU A 114 14.94 17.91 -17.99
N ALA A 115 14.00 17.07 -17.51
CA ALA A 115 13.09 17.43 -16.43
C ALA A 115 13.82 17.67 -15.09
N TRP A 116 15.04 17.14 -14.94
CA TRP A 116 15.86 17.33 -13.75
C TRP A 116 16.72 18.60 -13.75
N LEU A 117 16.79 19.27 -14.90
CA LEU A 117 17.62 20.46 -15.11
C LEU A 117 16.82 21.76 -15.20
N GLN A 118 15.47 21.67 -15.18
CA GLN A 118 14.58 22.79 -15.42
C GLN A 118 13.49 22.87 -14.33
N GLY A 119 12.96 24.08 -14.13
CA GLY A 119 11.91 24.35 -13.15
C GLY A 119 12.42 24.75 -11.78
N ASP A 120 11.50 24.75 -10.80
CA ASP A 120 11.79 25.13 -9.43
C ASP A 120 12.61 24.06 -8.71
N VAL A 121 13.47 24.49 -7.79
CA VAL A 121 14.32 23.57 -7.04
C VAL A 121 13.45 22.78 -6.05
N LEU A 122 13.38 21.47 -6.22
CA LEU A 122 12.69 20.57 -5.28
C LEU A 122 13.56 20.23 -4.06
N ILE A 123 14.86 19.99 -4.28
CA ILE A 123 15.80 19.55 -3.24
C ILE A 123 16.99 20.49 -3.20
N ALA A 124 17.32 21.01 -2.03
CA ALA A 124 18.53 21.75 -1.75
C ALA A 124 19.19 21.23 -0.46
N SER A 125 20.51 21.00 -0.49
CA SER A 125 21.26 20.45 0.65
C SER A 125 20.63 19.18 1.23
N ASP A 126 20.28 18.24 0.35
CA ASP A 126 19.64 16.95 0.66
C ASP A 126 18.28 17.05 1.37
N ARG A 127 17.61 18.20 1.29
CA ARG A 127 16.29 18.44 1.87
C ARG A 127 15.31 18.87 0.81
N LEU A 128 14.09 18.32 0.88
CA LEU A 128 12.97 18.81 0.09
C LEU A 128 12.64 20.23 0.53
N VAL A 129 12.71 21.20 -0.40
CA VAL A 129 12.47 22.63 -0.11
C VAL A 129 11.14 23.11 -0.68
N ASP A 130 10.54 22.39 -1.62
CA ASP A 130 9.21 22.70 -2.14
C ASP A 130 8.14 22.45 -1.08
N ARG A 131 7.48 23.52 -0.64
CA ARG A 131 6.49 23.45 0.45
C ARG A 131 5.19 22.77 0.03
N GLU A 132 4.80 22.89 -1.23
CA GLU A 132 3.58 22.23 -1.71
C GLU A 132 3.77 20.72 -1.68
N THR A 133 4.86 20.22 -2.24
CA THR A 133 5.19 18.79 -2.22
C THR A 133 5.35 18.25 -0.80
N GLN A 134 5.96 19.03 0.12
CA GLN A 134 6.03 18.64 1.54
C GLN A 134 4.64 18.45 2.15
N ALA A 135 3.72 19.39 1.90
CA ALA A 135 2.35 19.32 2.40
C ALA A 135 1.58 18.11 1.82
N LEU A 136 1.77 17.83 0.53
CA LEU A 136 1.16 16.65 -0.11
C LEU A 136 1.69 15.33 0.47
N ILE A 137 2.99 15.22 0.71
CA ILE A 137 3.60 14.04 1.34
C ILE A 137 3.05 13.83 2.75
N GLU A 138 2.99 14.90 3.56
CA GLU A 138 2.45 14.77 4.93
C GLU A 138 0.96 14.43 4.92
N ARG A 139 0.17 14.99 4.02
CA ARG A 139 -1.24 14.63 3.83
C ARG A 139 -1.40 13.15 3.46
N SER A 140 -0.55 12.62 2.57
CA SER A 140 -0.55 11.20 2.21
C SER A 140 -0.21 10.30 3.41
N ARG A 141 0.83 10.66 4.19
CA ARG A 141 1.21 9.93 5.40
C ARG A 141 0.13 9.98 6.48
N GLN A 142 -0.55 11.10 6.61
CA GLN A 142 -1.66 11.24 7.55
C GLN A 142 -2.84 10.36 7.16
N ALA A 143 -3.22 10.36 5.87
CA ALA A 143 -4.26 9.46 5.37
C ALA A 143 -3.92 7.99 5.64
N ASP A 144 -2.68 7.56 5.40
CA ASP A 144 -2.24 6.20 5.72
C ASP A 144 -2.45 5.83 7.20
N ARG A 145 -2.15 6.77 8.13
CA ARG A 145 -2.33 6.54 9.58
C ARG A 145 -3.81 6.51 10.00
N GLU A 146 -4.62 7.38 9.44
CA GLU A 146 -6.04 7.51 9.80
C GLU A 146 -6.92 6.42 9.20
N GLU A 147 -6.56 5.94 8.01
CA GLU A 147 -7.37 5.02 7.22
C GLU A 147 -7.07 3.53 7.47
N ILE A 148 -6.01 3.19 8.22
CA ILE A 148 -5.55 1.80 8.30
C ILE A 148 -6.58 0.85 8.90
N ASN A 149 -7.29 1.24 9.95
CA ASN A 149 -8.31 0.40 10.56
C ASN A 149 -9.54 0.23 9.65
N ILE A 150 -9.88 1.27 8.88
CA ILE A 150 -10.96 1.21 7.89
C ILE A 150 -10.58 0.26 6.76
N LYS A 151 -9.38 0.36 6.23
CA LYS A 151 -8.85 -0.55 5.20
C LYS A 151 -8.81 -2.00 5.69
N ALA A 152 -8.39 -2.22 6.94
CA ALA A 152 -8.38 -3.54 7.57
C ALA A 152 -9.79 -4.13 7.75
N SER A 153 -10.78 -3.32 8.17
CA SER A 153 -12.18 -3.74 8.26
C SER A 153 -12.74 -4.17 6.91
N ILE A 154 -12.50 -3.37 5.87
CA ILE A 154 -12.91 -3.69 4.50
C ILE A 154 -12.27 -5.02 4.06
N CYS A 155 -10.97 -5.21 4.28
CA CYS A 155 -10.29 -6.48 3.99
C CYS A 155 -10.95 -7.66 4.71
N ASN A 156 -11.26 -7.51 6.00
CA ASN A 156 -11.89 -8.57 6.79
C ASN A 156 -13.30 -8.94 6.26
N TRP A 157 -14.08 -7.95 5.82
CA TRP A 157 -15.40 -8.21 5.20
C TRP A 157 -15.28 -8.88 3.83
N LEU A 158 -14.21 -8.61 3.10
CA LEU A 158 -13.89 -9.28 1.84
C LEU A 158 -13.21 -10.65 2.03
N GLY A 159 -12.97 -11.09 3.27
CA GLY A 159 -12.28 -12.35 3.56
C GLY A 159 -10.77 -12.30 3.30
N ILE A 160 -10.18 -11.12 3.18
CA ILE A 160 -8.74 -10.93 2.95
C ILE A 160 -8.02 -10.89 4.30
N THR A 161 -7.30 -11.97 4.60
CA THR A 161 -6.57 -12.16 5.85
C THR A 161 -5.17 -12.76 5.65
N THR A 162 -4.63 -12.65 4.43
CA THR A 162 -3.27 -13.08 4.12
C THR A 162 -2.46 -11.90 3.61
N SER A 163 -1.26 -11.71 4.16
CA SER A 163 -0.29 -10.70 3.71
C SER A 163 1.04 -11.34 3.38
N ALA A 164 1.85 -10.70 2.55
CA ALA A 164 3.25 -11.11 2.43
C ALA A 164 4.08 -10.63 3.62
N LEU A 165 5.23 -11.28 3.87
CA LEU A 165 6.23 -10.72 4.78
C LEU A 165 6.89 -9.52 4.10
N LYS A 166 6.99 -8.40 4.82
CA LYS A 166 7.65 -7.19 4.32
C LYS A 166 9.13 -7.48 4.02
N GLY A 167 9.58 -7.02 2.86
CA GLY A 167 10.92 -7.34 2.36
C GLY A 167 11.00 -8.64 1.55
N ASP A 168 10.00 -9.51 1.63
CA ASP A 168 9.88 -10.72 0.83
C ASP A 168 8.93 -10.54 -0.37
N GLY A 169 7.83 -9.78 -0.19
CA GLY A 169 6.88 -9.53 -1.26
C GLY A 169 5.65 -8.74 -0.85
N PHE A 170 4.64 -8.79 -1.73
CA PHE A 170 3.28 -8.32 -1.49
C PHE A 170 2.28 -9.42 -1.87
N THR A 171 1.21 -9.57 -1.10
CA THR A 171 0.00 -10.22 -1.60
C THR A 171 -0.85 -9.20 -2.34
N ALA A 172 -1.35 -9.56 -3.51
CA ALA A 172 -2.10 -8.69 -4.42
C ALA A 172 -3.48 -9.29 -4.71
N TYR A 173 -4.53 -8.60 -4.31
CA TYR A 173 -5.92 -9.02 -4.49
C TYR A 173 -6.61 -8.13 -5.50
N LEU A 174 -7.38 -8.74 -6.40
CA LEU A 174 -8.31 -8.05 -7.29
C LEU A 174 -9.73 -8.40 -6.84
N PRO A 175 -10.31 -7.62 -5.92
CA PRO A 175 -11.65 -7.91 -5.43
C PRO A 175 -12.68 -7.73 -6.55
N GLU A 176 -13.78 -8.44 -6.45
CA GLU A 176 -14.95 -8.15 -7.26
C GLU A 176 -15.46 -6.76 -6.87
N MET A 177 -15.63 -5.86 -7.85
CA MET A 177 -15.86 -4.43 -7.58
C MET A 177 -17.19 -4.14 -6.91
N SER A 178 -18.24 -4.95 -7.14
CA SER A 178 -19.52 -4.77 -6.44
C SER A 178 -19.40 -5.11 -4.94
N ALA A 179 -18.68 -6.19 -4.62
CA ALA A 179 -18.39 -6.55 -3.23
C ALA A 179 -17.51 -5.51 -2.55
N PHE A 180 -16.50 -4.99 -3.27
CA PHE A 180 -15.61 -3.95 -2.75
C PHE A 180 -16.35 -2.63 -2.47
N THR A 181 -17.19 -2.17 -3.41
CA THR A 181 -17.99 -0.94 -3.22
C THR A 181 -18.98 -1.09 -2.09
N SER A 182 -19.65 -2.24 -1.96
CA SER A 182 -20.54 -2.51 -0.82
C SER A 182 -19.79 -2.48 0.52
N ALA A 183 -18.60 -3.05 0.59
CA ALA A 183 -17.75 -2.98 1.80
C ALA A 183 -17.30 -1.54 2.09
N LEU A 184 -16.98 -0.75 1.07
CA LEU A 184 -16.60 0.65 1.19
C LEU A 184 -17.75 1.55 1.67
N GLU A 185 -18.98 1.28 1.22
CA GLU A 185 -20.20 1.96 1.69
C GLU A 185 -20.51 1.58 3.14
N LEU A 186 -20.41 0.29 3.48
CA LEU A 186 -20.59 -0.19 4.85
C LEU A 186 -19.59 0.49 5.80
N ALA A 187 -18.33 0.66 5.37
CA ALA A 187 -17.32 1.35 6.16
C ALA A 187 -17.72 2.79 6.52
N GLY A 188 -18.49 3.48 5.69
CA GLY A 188 -19.00 4.82 5.98
C GLY A 188 -20.03 4.89 7.12
N GLN A 189 -20.54 3.75 7.58
CA GLN A 189 -21.55 3.64 8.65
C GLN A 189 -20.94 3.33 10.02
N PHE A 190 -19.64 2.97 10.06
CA PHE A 190 -18.92 2.57 11.28
C PHE A 190 -18.17 3.74 11.91
N THR A 191 -18.14 3.76 13.23
CA THR A 191 -17.29 4.66 13.99
C THR A 191 -15.81 4.20 13.97
N ALA A 192 -14.89 5.08 14.37
CA ALA A 192 -13.48 4.74 14.47
C ALA A 192 -13.21 3.57 15.44
N GLN A 193 -14.00 3.47 16.54
CA GLN A 193 -13.90 2.39 17.50
C GLN A 193 -14.34 1.04 16.89
N GLU A 194 -15.47 1.01 16.17
CA GLU A 194 -15.96 -0.19 15.51
C GLU A 194 -15.00 -0.68 14.42
N HIS A 195 -14.34 0.24 13.70
CA HIS A 195 -13.28 -0.11 12.76
C HIS A 195 -12.07 -0.72 13.45
N ALA A 196 -11.65 -0.17 14.59
CA ALA A 196 -10.52 -0.73 15.35
C ALA A 196 -10.82 -2.15 15.85
N GLU A 197 -12.04 -2.40 16.33
CA GLU A 197 -12.50 -3.73 16.75
C GLU A 197 -12.60 -4.71 15.58
N ALA A 198 -13.18 -4.29 14.46
CA ALA A 198 -13.27 -5.09 13.24
C ALA A 198 -11.90 -5.42 12.66
N ALA A 199 -10.96 -4.49 12.67
CA ALA A 199 -9.60 -4.68 12.14
C ALA A 199 -8.85 -5.84 12.81
N VAL A 200 -9.03 -6.01 14.12
CA VAL A 200 -8.36 -7.06 14.92
C VAL A 200 -9.17 -8.35 15.08
N SER A 201 -10.38 -8.41 14.51
CA SER A 201 -11.30 -9.54 14.70
C SER A 201 -10.90 -10.83 13.99
N ARG A 202 -9.95 -10.78 13.06
CA ARG A 202 -9.49 -11.92 12.27
C ARG A 202 -8.04 -12.26 12.56
N VAL A 203 -7.72 -13.54 12.45
CA VAL A 203 -6.34 -14.03 12.44
C VAL A 203 -5.77 -13.89 11.05
N TRP A 204 -4.60 -13.29 10.94
CA TRP A 204 -3.87 -13.13 9.69
C TRP A 204 -2.78 -14.18 9.55
N GLN A 205 -2.50 -14.57 8.32
CA GLN A 205 -1.38 -15.44 7.97
C GLN A 205 -0.43 -14.75 7.00
N PHE A 206 0.82 -15.19 6.99
CA PHE A 206 1.82 -14.71 6.04
C PHE A 206 1.93 -15.65 4.84
N HIS A 207 2.02 -15.10 3.66
CA HIS A 207 2.49 -15.79 2.48
C HIS A 207 3.95 -15.39 2.22
N VAL A 208 4.82 -16.36 2.01
CA VAL A 208 6.26 -16.14 1.83
C VAL A 208 6.79 -16.87 0.60
N SER A 209 7.93 -16.37 0.07
CA SER A 209 8.51 -16.85 -1.17
C SER A 209 9.19 -18.22 -1.06
N GLY A 210 9.56 -18.67 0.17
CA GLY A 210 10.33 -19.88 0.33
C GLY A 210 10.32 -20.50 1.72
N GLU A 211 10.73 -21.78 1.78
CA GLU A 211 10.68 -22.64 2.97
C GLU A 211 11.53 -22.11 4.15
N ASN A 212 12.65 -21.44 3.89
CA ASN A 212 13.49 -20.89 4.96
C ASN A 212 12.78 -19.75 5.71
N VAL A 213 12.09 -18.88 4.97
CA VAL A 213 11.30 -17.78 5.55
C VAL A 213 10.07 -18.35 6.26
N LEU A 214 9.42 -19.36 5.66
CA LEU A 214 8.30 -20.09 6.26
C LEU A 214 8.70 -20.65 7.65
N ALA A 215 9.79 -21.42 7.70
CA ALA A 215 10.28 -22.03 8.95
C ALA A 215 10.59 -20.97 10.03
N SER A 216 11.19 -19.84 9.64
CA SER A 216 11.51 -18.75 10.56
C SER A 216 10.26 -18.12 11.18
N LEU A 217 9.20 -17.92 10.38
CA LEU A 217 7.92 -17.39 10.86
C LEU A 217 7.19 -18.37 11.77
N GLN A 218 7.16 -19.66 11.41
CA GLN A 218 6.55 -20.72 12.21
C GLN A 218 7.27 -20.89 13.54
N GLN A 219 8.60 -20.81 13.56
CA GLN A 219 9.38 -20.83 14.81
C GLN A 219 9.06 -19.62 15.71
N ALA A 220 8.71 -18.48 15.11
CA ALA A 220 8.27 -17.30 15.86
C ALA A 220 6.79 -17.35 16.27
N GLY A 221 6.09 -18.47 16.05
CA GLY A 221 4.68 -18.67 16.39
C GLY A 221 3.68 -18.07 15.40
N ALA A 222 4.13 -17.55 14.26
CA ALA A 222 3.24 -16.96 13.25
C ALA A 222 2.64 -18.04 12.33
N GLN A 223 1.41 -17.79 11.87
CA GLN A 223 0.84 -18.59 10.78
C GLN A 223 1.45 -18.14 9.45
N ALA A 224 2.02 -19.09 8.73
CA ALA A 224 2.63 -18.81 7.43
C ALA A 224 2.42 -19.96 6.45
N ILE A 225 2.35 -19.61 5.17
CA ILE A 225 2.19 -20.52 4.04
C ILE A 225 3.14 -20.14 2.91
N THR A 226 3.39 -21.06 1.99
CA THR A 226 4.11 -20.85 0.73
C THR A 226 3.38 -21.56 -0.40
N GLY A 227 3.80 -21.30 -1.65
CA GLY A 227 3.21 -21.91 -2.85
C GLY A 227 2.10 -21.05 -3.50
N PRO A 228 1.53 -21.49 -4.62
CA PRO A 228 0.56 -20.71 -5.39
C PRO A 228 -0.78 -20.59 -4.64
N SER A 229 -1.45 -19.43 -4.80
CA SER A 229 -2.83 -19.21 -4.36
C SER A 229 -3.72 -18.94 -5.57
N GLN A 230 -4.96 -19.40 -5.53
CA GLN A 230 -5.98 -19.07 -6.54
C GLN A 230 -6.77 -17.78 -6.17
N TYR A 231 -6.61 -17.25 -4.95
CA TYR A 231 -7.39 -16.12 -4.43
C TYR A 231 -6.66 -14.79 -4.53
N TYR A 232 -5.34 -14.82 -4.71
CA TYR A 232 -4.49 -13.63 -4.83
C TYR A 232 -3.18 -13.96 -5.53
N GLY A 233 -2.53 -12.94 -6.09
CA GLY A 233 -1.16 -13.04 -6.57
C GLY A 233 -0.15 -12.79 -5.44
N PHE A 234 0.97 -13.49 -5.47
CA PHE A 234 2.15 -13.16 -4.66
C PHE A 234 3.18 -12.49 -5.56
N ILE A 235 3.55 -11.25 -5.22
CA ILE A 235 4.56 -10.46 -5.93
C ILE A 235 5.84 -10.49 -5.10
N GLY A 236 6.77 -11.38 -5.43
CA GLY A 236 8.06 -11.49 -4.76
C GLY A 236 8.98 -10.32 -5.10
N LEU A 237 9.69 -9.77 -4.11
CA LEU A 237 10.67 -8.70 -4.33
C LEU A 237 12.03 -9.23 -4.81
N ASN A 238 12.31 -10.53 -4.62
CA ASN A 238 13.57 -11.17 -4.99
C ASN A 238 13.48 -11.94 -6.31
N ALA A 239 12.41 -11.77 -7.10
CA ALA A 239 12.23 -12.37 -8.41
C ALA A 239 12.79 -11.45 -9.51
N ALA A 240 14.09 -11.13 -9.44
CA ALA A 240 14.83 -10.43 -10.51
C ALA A 240 16.12 -11.21 -10.82
#